data_c20bf861abc3877c768589f5f12d735b
#
_entry.id   c20bf861abc3877c768589f5f12d735b
#
_cell.length_a   1.000
_cell.length_b   1.000
_cell.length_c   1.000
_cell.angle_alpha   90.00
_cell.angle_beta   90.00
_cell.angle_gamma   90.00
#
_symmetry.space_group_name_H-M   'P 1'
#
loop_
_entity.id
_entity.type
_entity.pdbx_description
1 polymer ?
#
loop_
_entity_poly.entity_id
_entity_poly.type
_entity_poly.pdbx_seq_one_letter_code
_entity_poly.pdbx_strand_id
1 'polypeptide(L)'
;MHSIPLAINRKVLAIAGEVCGDVIAPNAESVDHEGPKVVNDHVVYAEGTQRNLDAVVKAGLSGLTLPRKYDGLNFPLLCFVMTNEMVARADAGFENIWGLQDCAETLNEFASEEIKQFFLPWVSAGATCAMDLTEPDAGSDLGAVMLKATWDEERGTWLLNGVKRFITNGDGDVSLVLARTEEGTSDARGLSMLVHDKRDGGVKVRRIENKLGIKGSPTCELVFTNAPARLVGDRKMGLIKYVMSLMNAARLGIGAQSVGLCEAAYREALKYAHEREQFGKPIIRFAAISEMLSNMKAKLHGARALLYETTRFVEIYKQYTHISHERPLEAEERQEMKFYNRLADGFTPLVKLFSSEYANQLAYDAIQIHGGSGFMKDYPCERLYRDARIMNIYEGTSQLQVVAAINAVTKGTFLEQIRRYEAETYAEPVQPVVAKLRELTERFVQMNARVEELDKVQPGYKEFHARRLVETAGHIIIPYLLARQAGEEAEYVRSAQIYCKLAEARIAEAYTYLMHSEPSDTELFRQVEQEYLYCLLYTSDAADDLT
;
A
#
# COMPACT_ATOMS: atom_id res chain seq x y z
N MET A 1 -21.29 17.42 -11.69
CA MET A 1 -20.97 16.97 -10.30
C MET A 1 -20.97 18.18 -9.38
N HIS A 2 -21.74 18.18 -8.31
CA HIS A 2 -21.60 19.20 -7.27
C HIS A 2 -20.41 18.81 -6.41
N SER A 3 -19.31 19.58 -6.51
CA SER A 3 -18.17 19.42 -5.61
C SER A 3 -18.63 19.58 -4.16
N ILE A 4 -18.23 18.64 -3.29
CA ILE A 4 -18.49 18.77 -1.86
C ILE A 4 -17.71 20.00 -1.37
N PRO A 5 -18.35 20.95 -0.67
CA PRO A 5 -17.68 22.14 -0.16
C PRO A 5 -16.48 21.76 0.73
N LEU A 6 -15.37 22.47 0.59
CA LEU A 6 -14.15 22.24 1.39
C LEU A 6 -14.43 22.23 2.91
N ALA A 7 -15.38 23.04 3.37
CA ALA A 7 -15.80 23.07 4.79
C ALA A 7 -16.38 21.72 5.27
N ILE A 8 -17.11 21.00 4.40
CA ILE A 8 -17.65 19.68 4.73
C ILE A 8 -16.53 18.65 4.81
N ASN A 9 -15.60 18.66 3.84
CA ASN A 9 -14.43 17.77 3.85
C ASN A 9 -13.62 17.97 5.16
N ARG A 10 -13.34 19.21 5.55
CA ARG A 10 -12.66 19.52 6.82
C ARG A 10 -13.40 19.00 8.04
N LYS A 11 -14.74 19.12 8.06
CA LYS A 11 -15.56 18.64 9.19
C LYS A 11 -15.49 17.11 9.32
N VAL A 12 -15.56 16.37 8.21
CA VAL A 12 -15.46 14.90 8.25
C VAL A 12 -14.07 14.45 8.68
N LEU A 13 -13.01 15.09 8.18
CA LEU A 13 -11.65 14.80 8.62
C LEU A 13 -11.46 15.11 10.12
N ALA A 14 -12.09 16.18 10.65
CA ALA A 14 -12.07 16.47 12.08
C ALA A 14 -12.75 15.35 12.89
N ILE A 15 -13.95 14.91 12.47
CA ILE A 15 -14.67 13.79 13.10
C ILE A 15 -13.82 12.49 13.05
N ALA A 16 -13.20 12.20 11.91
CA ALA A 16 -12.31 11.05 11.79
C ALA A 16 -11.13 11.16 12.76
N GLY A 17 -10.54 12.35 12.90
CA GLY A 17 -9.47 12.61 13.87
C GLY A 17 -9.89 12.39 15.32
N GLU A 18 -11.08 12.82 15.70
CA GLU A 18 -11.66 12.60 17.04
C GLU A 18 -11.87 11.11 17.30
N VAL A 19 -12.51 10.37 16.37
CA VAL A 19 -12.70 8.91 16.51
C VAL A 19 -11.37 8.18 16.61
N CYS A 20 -10.38 8.56 15.80
CA CYS A 20 -9.04 7.98 15.85
C CYS A 20 -8.33 8.25 17.17
N GLY A 21 -8.41 9.48 17.68
CA GLY A 21 -7.73 9.89 18.93
C GLY A 21 -8.40 9.37 20.18
N ASP A 22 -9.73 9.43 20.26
CA ASP A 22 -10.48 9.18 21.48
C ASP A 22 -10.96 7.72 21.62
N VAL A 23 -11.06 6.98 20.51
CA VAL A 23 -11.57 5.59 20.53
C VAL A 23 -10.54 4.60 20.01
N ILE A 24 -10.03 4.78 18.77
CA ILE A 24 -9.20 3.74 18.12
C ILE A 24 -7.81 3.63 18.80
N ALA A 25 -7.11 4.74 18.96
CA ALA A 25 -5.77 4.73 19.53
C ALA A 25 -5.72 4.17 20.97
N PRO A 26 -6.65 4.48 21.88
CA PRO A 26 -6.68 3.89 23.23
C PRO A 26 -6.88 2.37 23.24
N ASN A 27 -7.53 1.80 22.22
CA ASN A 27 -7.77 0.36 22.12
C ASN A 27 -6.59 -0.43 21.51
N ALA A 28 -5.67 0.22 20.82
CA ALA A 28 -4.67 -0.44 19.97
C ALA A 28 -3.78 -1.46 20.70
N GLU A 29 -3.37 -1.17 21.94
CA GLU A 29 -2.55 -2.07 22.74
C GLU A 29 -3.34 -3.31 23.20
N SER A 30 -4.54 -3.12 23.74
CA SER A 30 -5.40 -4.22 24.19
C SER A 30 -5.80 -5.12 23.02
N VAL A 31 -6.06 -4.54 21.85
CA VAL A 31 -6.38 -5.26 20.61
C VAL A 31 -5.20 -6.10 20.13
N ASP A 32 -3.97 -5.57 20.13
CA ASP A 32 -2.76 -6.34 19.77
C ASP A 32 -2.53 -7.51 20.73
N HIS A 33 -2.84 -7.32 22.00
CA HIS A 33 -2.66 -8.36 23.02
C HIS A 33 -3.74 -9.44 22.95
N GLU A 34 -5.02 -9.05 22.82
CA GLU A 34 -6.16 -9.98 22.80
C GLU A 34 -6.24 -10.74 21.47
N GLY A 35 -6.21 -10.03 20.36
CA GLY A 35 -6.40 -10.55 19.01
C GLY A 35 -7.79 -11.15 18.74
N PRO A 36 -8.13 -11.41 17.48
CA PRO A 36 -9.36 -12.11 17.09
C PRO A 36 -9.27 -13.62 17.36
N LYS A 37 -10.43 -14.28 17.50
CA LYS A 37 -10.56 -15.72 17.74
C LYS A 37 -11.52 -16.37 16.73
N VAL A 38 -11.35 -17.67 16.48
CA VAL A 38 -12.32 -18.46 15.72
C VAL A 38 -13.29 -19.13 16.68
N VAL A 39 -14.58 -18.91 16.49
CA VAL A 39 -15.66 -19.56 17.25
C VAL A 39 -16.72 -20.03 16.26
N ASN A 40 -17.03 -21.33 16.26
CA ASN A 40 -18.01 -21.94 15.36
C ASN A 40 -17.76 -21.60 13.87
N ASP A 41 -16.52 -21.76 13.43
CA ASP A 41 -16.07 -21.49 12.05
C ASP A 41 -16.14 -19.99 11.61
N HIS A 42 -16.35 -19.05 12.55
CA HIS A 42 -16.43 -17.60 12.31
C HIS A 42 -15.44 -16.83 13.17
N VAL A 43 -15.11 -15.61 12.72
CA VAL A 43 -14.27 -14.68 13.47
C VAL A 43 -15.08 -13.98 14.56
N VAL A 44 -14.52 -13.96 15.76
CA VAL A 44 -14.93 -13.07 16.84
C VAL A 44 -13.78 -12.07 17.05
N TYR A 45 -14.03 -10.80 16.81
CA TYR A 45 -13.05 -9.73 17.01
C TYR A 45 -12.69 -9.55 18.48
N ALA A 46 -11.51 -8.99 18.74
CA ALA A 46 -11.20 -8.44 20.05
C ALA A 46 -12.23 -7.35 20.44
N GLU A 47 -12.49 -7.21 21.74
CA GLU A 47 -13.49 -6.24 22.22
C GLU A 47 -13.21 -4.82 21.74
N GLY A 48 -11.94 -4.39 21.78
CA GLY A 48 -11.51 -3.07 21.27
C GLY A 48 -11.75 -2.90 19.78
N THR A 49 -11.55 -3.96 18.97
CA THR A 49 -11.83 -3.93 17.53
C THR A 49 -13.32 -3.72 17.26
N GLN A 50 -14.19 -4.41 17.99
CA GLN A 50 -15.64 -4.24 17.85
C GLN A 50 -16.08 -2.81 18.23
N ARG A 51 -15.55 -2.27 19.33
CA ARG A 51 -15.79 -0.87 19.72
C ARG A 51 -15.35 0.13 18.64
N ASN A 52 -14.20 -0.14 18.00
CA ASN A 52 -13.70 0.70 16.91
C ASN A 52 -14.66 0.66 15.70
N LEU A 53 -15.14 -0.52 15.31
CA LEU A 53 -16.13 -0.69 14.23
C LEU A 53 -17.42 0.06 14.55
N ASP A 54 -17.98 -0.12 15.75
CA ASP A 54 -19.20 0.56 16.17
C ASP A 54 -19.03 2.09 16.15
N ALA A 55 -17.86 2.59 16.54
CA ALA A 55 -17.55 4.02 16.55
C ALA A 55 -17.47 4.61 15.15
N VAL A 56 -16.79 3.95 14.21
CA VAL A 56 -16.66 4.43 12.82
C VAL A 56 -18.00 4.38 12.08
N VAL A 57 -18.82 3.34 12.32
CA VAL A 57 -20.18 3.24 11.78
C VAL A 57 -21.07 4.37 12.34
N LYS A 58 -21.05 4.57 13.65
CA LYS A 58 -21.82 5.65 14.31
C LYS A 58 -21.42 7.04 13.84
N ALA A 59 -20.13 7.24 13.53
CA ALA A 59 -19.61 8.49 13.00
C ALA A 59 -19.90 8.71 11.51
N GLY A 60 -20.49 7.72 10.82
CA GLY A 60 -20.76 7.76 9.39
C GLY A 60 -19.49 7.67 8.53
N LEU A 61 -18.46 6.97 9.01
CA LEU A 61 -17.18 6.79 8.30
C LEU A 61 -17.13 5.47 7.49
N SER A 62 -18.28 4.99 7.02
CA SER A 62 -18.42 3.86 6.10
C SER A 62 -18.92 4.35 4.74
N GLY A 63 -18.50 3.70 3.65
CA GLY A 63 -18.90 4.10 2.30
C GLY A 63 -18.48 5.51 1.91
N LEU A 64 -17.31 5.96 2.39
CA LEU A 64 -16.88 7.36 2.23
C LEU A 64 -16.85 7.81 0.76
N THR A 65 -16.33 7.00 -0.14
CA THR A 65 -16.17 7.32 -1.56
C THR A 65 -17.39 6.92 -2.40
N LEU A 66 -18.23 6.02 -1.88
CA LEU A 66 -19.39 5.49 -2.60
C LEU A 66 -20.40 6.59 -2.96
N PRO A 67 -21.08 6.47 -4.12
CA PRO A 67 -22.09 7.42 -4.55
C PRO A 67 -23.27 7.53 -3.58
N ARG A 68 -23.84 8.73 -3.48
CA ARG A 68 -25.01 9.00 -2.61
C ARG A 68 -26.24 8.16 -2.95
N LYS A 69 -26.41 7.73 -4.21
CA LYS A 69 -27.49 6.83 -4.63
C LYS A 69 -27.43 5.45 -3.96
N TYR A 70 -26.31 5.11 -3.34
CA TYR A 70 -26.07 3.90 -2.56
C TYR A 70 -25.79 4.23 -1.08
N ASP A 71 -26.32 5.33 -0.58
CA ASP A 71 -26.16 5.83 0.78
C ASP A 71 -24.70 6.18 1.18
N GLY A 72 -23.78 6.27 0.20
CA GLY A 72 -22.41 6.70 0.41
C GLY A 72 -22.28 8.22 0.56
N LEU A 73 -21.10 8.68 0.98
CA LEU A 73 -20.82 10.10 1.18
C LEU A 73 -20.34 10.82 -0.09
N ASN A 74 -19.92 10.09 -1.11
CA ASN A 74 -19.35 10.62 -2.36
C ASN A 74 -18.15 11.56 -2.10
N PHE A 75 -17.30 11.18 -1.13
CA PHE A 75 -16.11 11.95 -0.78
C PHE A 75 -15.00 11.81 -1.85
N PRO A 76 -14.15 12.84 -2.01
CA PRO A 76 -12.95 12.72 -2.80
C PRO A 76 -12.03 11.61 -2.30
N LEU A 77 -11.34 10.93 -3.22
CA LEU A 77 -10.36 9.90 -2.88
C LEU A 77 -9.27 10.45 -1.95
N LEU A 78 -8.86 11.71 -2.14
CA LEU A 78 -7.89 12.36 -1.26
C LEU A 78 -8.34 12.37 0.20
N CYS A 79 -9.63 12.67 0.47
CA CYS A 79 -10.15 12.65 1.84
C CYS A 79 -10.20 11.24 2.44
N PHE A 80 -10.49 10.22 1.63
CA PHE A 80 -10.41 8.82 2.04
C PHE A 80 -8.99 8.42 2.42
N VAL A 81 -8.00 8.76 1.59
CA VAL A 81 -6.58 8.50 1.85
C VAL A 81 -6.08 9.21 3.12
N MET A 82 -6.51 10.47 3.36
CA MET A 82 -6.20 11.17 4.61
C MET A 82 -6.83 10.48 5.83
N THR A 83 -8.05 9.95 5.69
CA THR A 83 -8.70 9.20 6.78
C THR A 83 -7.97 7.87 7.03
N ASN A 84 -7.57 7.15 5.99
CA ASN A 84 -6.72 5.95 6.12
C ASN A 84 -5.43 6.23 6.90
N GLU A 85 -4.73 7.32 6.60
CA GLU A 85 -3.53 7.73 7.32
C GLU A 85 -3.83 7.94 8.82
N MET A 86 -4.94 8.63 9.16
CA MET A 86 -5.33 8.87 10.55
C MET A 86 -5.69 7.59 11.29
N VAL A 87 -6.46 6.69 10.66
CA VAL A 87 -6.83 5.39 11.24
C VAL A 87 -5.59 4.54 11.46
N ALA A 88 -4.70 4.46 10.48
CA ALA A 88 -3.47 3.69 10.59
C ALA A 88 -2.49 4.22 11.65
N ARG A 89 -2.44 5.55 11.83
CA ARG A 89 -1.68 6.17 12.94
C ARG A 89 -2.23 5.74 14.29
N ALA A 90 -3.55 5.61 14.40
CA ALA A 90 -4.20 5.17 15.63
C ALA A 90 -4.01 3.66 15.87
N ASP A 91 -4.30 2.83 14.86
CA ASP A 91 -4.11 1.38 14.87
C ASP A 91 -4.01 0.83 13.44
N ALA A 92 -2.81 0.44 13.03
CA ALA A 92 -2.58 -0.13 11.70
C ALA A 92 -3.29 -1.47 11.48
N GLY A 93 -3.51 -2.25 12.55
CA GLY A 93 -4.28 -3.49 12.48
C GLY A 93 -5.76 -3.24 12.24
N PHE A 94 -6.34 -2.22 12.85
CA PHE A 94 -7.73 -1.83 12.63
C PHE A 94 -7.94 -1.22 11.22
N GLU A 95 -6.95 -0.47 10.73
CA GLU A 95 -7.00 0.06 9.35
C GLU A 95 -7.16 -1.06 8.32
N ASN A 96 -6.52 -2.21 8.50
CA ASN A 96 -6.69 -3.39 7.64
C ASN A 96 -8.13 -3.92 7.56
N ILE A 97 -8.97 -3.66 8.55
CA ILE A 97 -10.39 -4.04 8.53
C ILE A 97 -11.20 -2.91 7.89
N TRP A 98 -11.04 -1.70 8.40
CA TRP A 98 -11.81 -0.54 7.98
C TRP A 98 -11.49 -0.10 6.55
N GLY A 99 -10.23 -0.13 6.15
CA GLY A 99 -9.77 0.25 4.80
C GLY A 99 -10.30 -0.64 3.70
N LEU A 100 -10.64 -1.91 3.99
CA LEU A 100 -11.22 -2.84 3.02
C LEU A 100 -12.60 -2.41 2.48
N GLN A 101 -13.27 -1.40 3.06
CA GLN A 101 -14.44 -0.80 2.43
C GLN A 101 -14.17 -0.34 0.98
N ASP A 102 -12.91 -0.10 0.62
CA ASP A 102 -12.47 0.22 -0.75
C ASP A 102 -12.76 -0.92 -1.76
N CYS A 103 -12.98 -2.15 -1.31
CA CYS A 103 -13.48 -3.25 -2.15
C CYS A 103 -14.82 -2.89 -2.80
N ALA A 104 -15.64 -2.09 -2.16
CA ALA A 104 -16.93 -1.64 -2.70
C ALA A 104 -16.76 -0.70 -3.91
N GLU A 105 -15.63 0.00 -4.03
CA GLU A 105 -15.32 0.78 -5.25
C GLU A 105 -15.19 -0.12 -6.49
N THR A 106 -14.62 -1.32 -6.33
CA THR A 106 -14.55 -2.30 -7.42
C THR A 106 -15.93 -2.76 -7.85
N LEU A 107 -16.85 -2.97 -6.88
CA LEU A 107 -18.26 -3.24 -7.20
C LEU A 107 -18.93 -2.04 -7.89
N ASN A 108 -18.68 -0.83 -7.39
CA ASN A 108 -19.22 0.39 -7.97
C ASN A 108 -18.74 0.62 -9.41
N GLU A 109 -17.51 0.26 -9.72
CA GLU A 109 -16.92 0.44 -11.05
C GLU A 109 -17.41 -0.63 -12.03
N PHE A 110 -17.44 -1.91 -11.64
CA PHE A 110 -17.53 -3.03 -12.58
C PHE A 110 -18.79 -3.90 -12.44
N ALA A 111 -19.50 -3.86 -11.32
CA ALA A 111 -20.65 -4.73 -11.11
C ALA A 111 -21.91 -4.26 -11.90
N SER A 112 -22.87 -5.17 -12.08
CA SER A 112 -24.18 -4.82 -12.59
C SER A 112 -24.94 -3.92 -11.61
N GLU A 113 -25.91 -3.15 -12.10
CA GLU A 113 -26.71 -2.26 -11.24
C GLU A 113 -27.44 -3.04 -10.14
N GLU A 114 -27.89 -4.26 -10.42
CA GLU A 114 -28.52 -5.14 -9.43
C GLU A 114 -27.57 -5.46 -8.28
N ILE A 115 -26.32 -5.82 -8.56
CA ILE A 115 -25.29 -6.11 -7.56
C ILE A 115 -24.97 -4.84 -6.77
N LYS A 116 -24.84 -3.70 -7.43
CA LYS A 116 -24.57 -2.41 -6.78
C LYS A 116 -25.67 -2.02 -5.80
N GLN A 117 -26.94 -2.12 -6.21
CA GLN A 117 -28.08 -1.80 -5.37
C GLN A 117 -28.21 -2.74 -4.17
N PHE A 118 -27.72 -3.97 -4.28
CA PHE A 118 -27.77 -4.95 -3.20
C PHE A 118 -26.65 -4.76 -2.17
N PHE A 119 -25.38 -4.61 -2.62
CA PHE A 119 -24.22 -4.63 -1.75
C PHE A 119 -23.77 -3.24 -1.27
N LEU A 120 -23.83 -2.20 -2.12
CA LEU A 120 -23.24 -0.91 -1.79
C LEU A 120 -23.94 -0.18 -0.63
N PRO A 121 -25.29 -0.17 -0.53
CA PRO A 121 -25.95 0.40 0.65
C PRO A 121 -25.59 -0.35 1.94
N TRP A 122 -25.38 -1.66 1.87
CA TRP A 122 -24.99 -2.45 3.03
C TRP A 122 -23.56 -2.09 3.49
N VAL A 123 -22.60 -1.92 2.58
CA VAL A 123 -21.26 -1.42 2.92
C VAL A 123 -21.33 0.01 3.47
N SER A 124 -22.14 0.88 2.88
CA SER A 124 -22.36 2.25 3.40
C SER A 124 -22.93 2.25 4.81
N ALA A 125 -23.72 1.23 5.17
CA ALA A 125 -24.26 1.03 6.53
C ALA A 125 -23.26 0.37 7.50
N GLY A 126 -22.04 0.01 7.06
CA GLY A 126 -20.98 -0.52 7.91
C GLY A 126 -20.67 -2.00 7.73
N ALA A 127 -21.21 -2.67 6.71
CA ALA A 127 -20.80 -4.05 6.38
C ALA A 127 -19.31 -4.08 6.08
N THR A 128 -18.61 -5.07 6.65
CA THR A 128 -17.18 -5.26 6.47
C THR A 128 -16.87 -6.01 5.18
N CYS A 129 -15.72 -5.74 4.58
CA CYS A 129 -15.31 -6.37 3.32
C CYS A 129 -14.09 -7.27 3.48
N ALA A 130 -13.90 -8.17 2.49
CA ALA A 130 -12.71 -8.98 2.33
C ALA A 130 -12.30 -9.09 0.84
N MET A 131 -10.99 -9.32 0.61
CA MET A 131 -10.42 -9.62 -0.72
C MET A 131 -9.86 -11.04 -0.72
N ASP A 132 -10.61 -12.00 -1.25
CA ASP A 132 -10.27 -13.41 -1.23
C ASP A 132 -9.50 -13.77 -2.51
N LEU A 133 -8.24 -13.31 -2.61
CA LEU A 133 -7.41 -13.49 -3.79
C LEU A 133 -6.40 -14.63 -3.64
N THR A 134 -5.57 -14.57 -2.60
CA THR A 134 -4.39 -15.42 -2.38
C THR A 134 -4.75 -16.86 -2.01
N GLU A 135 -3.97 -17.81 -2.53
CA GLU A 135 -4.01 -19.23 -2.16
C GLU A 135 -2.64 -19.69 -1.63
N PRO A 136 -2.54 -20.89 -1.00
CA PRO A 136 -1.27 -21.39 -0.47
C PRO A 136 -0.11 -21.32 -1.47
N ASP A 137 -0.36 -21.67 -2.74
CA ASP A 137 0.64 -21.75 -3.81
C ASP A 137 0.52 -20.61 -4.85
N ALA A 138 -0.36 -19.62 -4.64
CA ALA A 138 -0.64 -18.51 -5.55
C ALA A 138 -0.74 -17.18 -4.79
N GLY A 139 0.41 -16.58 -4.47
CA GLY A 139 0.52 -15.27 -3.81
C GLY A 139 0.94 -14.17 -4.77
N SER A 140 2.22 -14.13 -5.16
CA SER A 140 2.73 -13.15 -6.13
C SER A 140 2.22 -13.43 -7.55
N ASP A 141 2.07 -14.71 -7.92
CA ASP A 141 1.44 -15.14 -9.17
C ASP A 141 -0.03 -15.54 -8.94
N LEU A 142 -0.92 -14.55 -9.00
CA LEU A 142 -2.37 -14.79 -8.92
C LEU A 142 -2.92 -15.48 -10.18
N GLY A 143 -2.18 -15.59 -11.27
CA GLY A 143 -2.56 -16.36 -12.46
C GLY A 143 -2.73 -17.86 -12.16
N ALA A 144 -2.00 -18.36 -11.15
CA ALA A 144 -2.02 -19.74 -10.71
C ALA A 144 -3.17 -20.09 -9.74
N VAL A 145 -4.08 -19.18 -9.42
CA VAL A 145 -5.24 -19.42 -8.55
C VAL A 145 -6.10 -20.58 -9.07
N MET A 146 -6.46 -21.51 -8.18
CA MET A 146 -7.15 -22.76 -8.49
C MET A 146 -8.53 -22.90 -7.86
N LEU A 147 -8.97 -22.04 -6.94
CA LEU A 147 -10.32 -22.05 -6.40
C LEU A 147 -11.32 -22.00 -7.55
N LYS A 148 -12.24 -22.99 -7.59
CA LYS A 148 -13.19 -23.17 -8.70
C LYS A 148 -14.50 -22.44 -8.43
N ALA A 149 -15.07 -21.89 -9.49
CA ALA A 149 -16.42 -21.41 -9.53
C ALA A 149 -17.18 -22.17 -10.62
N THR A 150 -18.23 -22.92 -10.24
CA THR A 150 -19.05 -23.71 -11.15
C THR A 150 -20.46 -23.13 -11.18
N TRP A 151 -21.04 -22.97 -12.35
CA TRP A 151 -22.41 -22.49 -12.50
C TRP A 151 -23.40 -23.60 -12.14
N ASP A 152 -24.33 -23.30 -11.25
CA ASP A 152 -25.43 -24.18 -10.85
C ASP A 152 -26.73 -23.70 -11.53
N GLU A 153 -27.21 -24.45 -12.51
CA GLU A 153 -28.39 -24.12 -13.29
C GLU A 153 -29.69 -24.13 -12.46
N GLU A 154 -29.77 -25.02 -11.45
CA GLU A 154 -30.98 -25.11 -10.60
C GLU A 154 -31.11 -23.91 -9.68
N ARG A 155 -29.97 -23.44 -9.14
CA ARG A 155 -29.92 -22.31 -8.22
C ARG A 155 -29.75 -20.97 -8.92
N GLY A 156 -29.34 -20.97 -10.20
CA GLY A 156 -29.06 -19.76 -10.96
C GLY A 156 -27.92 -18.93 -10.35
N THR A 157 -26.89 -19.59 -9.80
CA THR A 157 -25.77 -18.92 -9.13
C THR A 157 -24.45 -19.67 -9.34
N TRP A 158 -23.33 -18.99 -9.10
CA TRP A 158 -22.02 -19.64 -9.06
C TRP A 158 -21.77 -20.27 -7.70
N LEU A 159 -21.17 -21.47 -7.67
CA LEU A 159 -20.77 -22.16 -6.47
C LEU A 159 -19.24 -22.22 -6.38
N LEU A 160 -18.70 -21.64 -5.30
CA LEU A 160 -17.28 -21.59 -5.02
C LEU A 160 -16.83 -22.81 -4.24
N ASN A 161 -15.71 -23.43 -4.67
CA ASN A 161 -15.10 -24.58 -4.01
C ASN A 161 -13.57 -24.48 -4.02
N GLY A 162 -12.94 -24.59 -2.85
CA GLY A 162 -11.48 -24.53 -2.68
C GLY A 162 -11.04 -23.86 -1.39
N VAL A 163 -9.80 -23.39 -1.37
CA VAL A 163 -9.16 -22.79 -0.20
C VAL A 163 -8.54 -21.46 -0.56
N LYS A 164 -8.75 -20.45 0.28
CA LYS A 164 -8.03 -19.18 0.25
C LYS A 164 -7.20 -19.04 1.52
N ARG A 165 -6.05 -18.38 1.43
CA ARG A 165 -5.13 -18.24 2.56
C ARG A 165 -4.58 -16.82 2.66
N PHE A 166 -4.21 -16.42 3.87
CA PHE A 166 -3.73 -15.07 4.19
C PHE A 166 -4.77 -13.97 3.92
N ILE A 167 -6.06 -14.29 4.03
CA ILE A 167 -7.14 -13.36 3.73
C ILE A 167 -7.39 -12.43 4.91
N THR A 168 -7.08 -11.16 4.73
CA THR A 168 -7.37 -10.12 5.70
C THR A 168 -8.87 -9.95 5.85
N ASN A 169 -9.34 -10.00 7.10
CA ASN A 169 -10.76 -9.91 7.43
C ASN A 169 -11.62 -10.94 6.66
N GLY A 170 -11.10 -12.17 6.48
CA GLY A 170 -11.69 -13.17 5.60
C GLY A 170 -13.10 -13.65 5.97
N ASP A 171 -13.60 -13.34 7.17
CA ASP A 171 -14.99 -13.53 7.58
C ASP A 171 -15.83 -12.25 7.43
N GLY A 172 -15.39 -11.32 6.56
CA GLY A 172 -16.12 -10.10 6.23
C GLY A 172 -17.50 -10.36 5.65
N ASP A 173 -18.41 -9.38 5.79
CA ASP A 173 -19.80 -9.51 5.34
C ASP A 173 -19.91 -9.62 3.81
N VAL A 174 -19.01 -8.96 3.08
CA VAL A 174 -18.94 -8.91 1.62
C VAL A 174 -17.54 -9.28 1.16
N SER A 175 -17.41 -10.39 0.42
CA SER A 175 -16.12 -10.86 -0.09
C SER A 175 -16.01 -10.73 -1.61
N LEU A 176 -14.94 -10.09 -2.11
CA LEU A 176 -14.54 -10.16 -3.50
C LEU A 176 -13.63 -11.37 -3.70
N VAL A 177 -14.07 -12.33 -4.50
CA VAL A 177 -13.40 -13.63 -4.66
C VAL A 177 -12.86 -13.78 -6.08
N LEU A 178 -11.55 -13.98 -6.22
CA LEU A 178 -10.96 -14.38 -7.49
C LEU A 178 -11.04 -15.90 -7.64
N ALA A 179 -11.74 -16.36 -8.68
CA ALA A 179 -11.98 -17.79 -8.88
C ALA A 179 -11.90 -18.19 -10.37
N ARG A 180 -11.57 -19.46 -10.59
CA ARG A 180 -11.49 -20.05 -11.93
C ARG A 180 -12.86 -20.49 -12.39
N THR A 181 -13.39 -19.81 -13.40
CA THR A 181 -14.67 -20.09 -14.05
C THR A 181 -14.55 -20.90 -15.35
N GLU A 182 -13.30 -21.04 -15.88
CA GLU A 182 -13.04 -21.71 -17.14
C GLU A 182 -12.31 -23.04 -16.89
N GLU A 183 -12.95 -24.14 -17.22
CA GLU A 183 -12.32 -25.47 -17.12
C GLU A 183 -11.13 -25.61 -18.07
N GLY A 184 -10.14 -26.41 -17.66
CA GLY A 184 -8.96 -26.70 -18.48
C GLY A 184 -7.98 -25.53 -18.61
N THR A 185 -8.17 -24.42 -17.88
CA THR A 185 -7.23 -23.28 -17.87
C THR A 185 -6.37 -23.29 -16.61
N SER A 186 -5.13 -22.78 -16.72
CA SER A 186 -4.18 -22.65 -15.61
C SER A 186 -3.55 -21.25 -15.53
N ASP A 187 -4.02 -20.31 -16.34
CA ASP A 187 -3.51 -18.94 -16.42
C ASP A 187 -4.58 -17.88 -16.08
N ALA A 188 -4.19 -16.62 -16.16
CA ALA A 188 -5.03 -15.47 -15.86
C ALA A 188 -6.35 -15.41 -16.66
N ARG A 189 -6.37 -15.99 -17.86
CA ARG A 189 -7.53 -15.96 -18.79
C ARG A 189 -8.69 -16.85 -18.33
N GLY A 190 -8.44 -17.76 -17.37
CA GLY A 190 -9.48 -18.59 -16.77
C GLY A 190 -10.16 -17.99 -15.54
N LEU A 191 -9.72 -16.81 -15.10
CA LEU A 191 -10.11 -16.22 -13.82
C LEU A 191 -11.17 -15.13 -13.97
N SER A 192 -12.19 -15.20 -13.11
CA SER A 192 -13.26 -14.21 -12.99
C SER A 192 -13.33 -13.66 -11.57
N MET A 193 -13.90 -12.46 -11.42
CA MET A 193 -14.20 -11.86 -10.13
C MET A 193 -15.65 -12.18 -9.75
N LEU A 194 -15.84 -12.64 -8.51
CA LEU A 194 -17.17 -12.89 -7.96
C LEU A 194 -17.32 -12.13 -6.63
N VAL A 195 -18.56 -11.86 -6.26
CA VAL A 195 -18.91 -11.33 -4.94
C VAL A 195 -19.73 -12.37 -4.17
N HIS A 196 -19.30 -12.66 -2.94
CA HIS A 196 -19.97 -13.54 -2.00
C HIS A 196 -20.59 -12.76 -0.85
N ASP A 197 -21.78 -13.13 -0.46
CA ASP A 197 -22.51 -12.63 0.70
C ASP A 197 -22.35 -13.64 1.85
N LYS A 198 -21.75 -13.22 2.95
CA LYS A 198 -21.54 -14.09 4.13
C LYS A 198 -22.81 -14.81 4.60
N ARG A 199 -23.98 -14.16 4.45
CA ARG A 199 -25.29 -14.70 4.86
C ARG A 199 -25.71 -15.93 4.04
N ASP A 200 -25.19 -16.07 2.81
CA ASP A 200 -25.45 -17.24 1.97
C ASP A 200 -24.71 -18.50 2.44
N GLY A 201 -23.75 -18.36 3.35
CA GLY A 201 -22.98 -19.46 3.92
C GLY A 201 -22.04 -20.15 2.93
N GLY A 202 -21.58 -21.36 3.30
CA GLY A 202 -20.66 -22.14 2.45
C GLY A 202 -19.18 -21.78 2.62
N VAL A 203 -18.84 -20.77 3.42
CA VAL A 203 -17.46 -20.38 3.77
C VAL A 203 -17.22 -20.64 5.25
N LYS A 204 -16.08 -21.24 5.57
CA LYS A 204 -15.63 -21.50 6.93
C LYS A 204 -14.25 -20.95 7.16
N VAL A 205 -14.05 -20.31 8.30
CA VAL A 205 -12.73 -19.92 8.77
C VAL A 205 -12.06 -21.13 9.41
N ARG A 206 -11.09 -21.72 8.71
CA ARG A 206 -10.34 -22.88 9.25
C ARG A 206 -9.43 -22.45 10.39
N ARG A 207 -8.78 -21.31 10.26
CA ARG A 207 -7.92 -20.70 11.27
C ARG A 207 -7.65 -19.23 11.00
N ILE A 208 -7.22 -18.51 12.02
CA ILE A 208 -6.58 -17.20 11.94
C ILE A 208 -5.07 -17.41 12.05
N GLU A 209 -4.29 -16.77 11.18
CA GLU A 209 -2.83 -16.89 11.16
C GLU A 209 -2.21 -16.17 12.38
N ASN A 210 -1.24 -16.83 13.02
CA ASN A 210 -0.46 -16.23 14.09
C ASN A 210 0.63 -15.32 13.47
N LYS A 211 0.47 -14.03 13.60
CA LYS A 211 1.28 -13.02 12.90
C LYS A 211 2.30 -12.33 13.81
N LEU A 212 3.32 -11.76 13.19
CA LEU A 212 4.31 -10.91 13.86
C LEU A 212 3.65 -9.63 14.41
N GLY A 213 2.88 -8.92 13.58
CA GLY A 213 2.21 -7.66 13.90
C GLY A 213 0.81 -7.58 13.29
N ILE A 214 0.18 -6.38 13.35
CA ILE A 214 -1.21 -6.13 12.94
C ILE A 214 -2.18 -7.21 13.49
N LYS A 215 -1.98 -7.58 14.75
CA LYS A 215 -2.65 -8.74 15.35
C LYS A 215 -4.14 -8.54 15.55
N GLY A 216 -4.61 -7.30 15.65
CA GLY A 216 -6.03 -6.97 15.77
C GLY A 216 -6.84 -7.33 14.52
N SER A 217 -6.20 -7.40 13.35
CA SER A 217 -6.83 -7.80 12.10
C SER A 217 -6.80 -9.32 11.94
N PRO A 218 -7.96 -10.00 11.72
CA PRO A 218 -7.97 -11.43 11.44
C PRO A 218 -7.43 -11.69 10.03
N THR A 219 -6.38 -12.50 9.93
CA THR A 219 -5.87 -12.99 8.65
C THR A 219 -6.20 -14.48 8.56
N CYS A 220 -7.15 -14.83 7.68
CA CYS A 220 -7.83 -16.11 7.69
C CYS A 220 -7.32 -17.08 6.63
N GLU A 221 -7.39 -18.37 6.95
CA GLU A 221 -7.48 -19.45 5.99
C GLU A 221 -8.95 -19.85 5.85
N LEU A 222 -9.48 -19.76 4.62
CA LEU A 222 -10.90 -19.96 4.30
C LEU A 222 -11.09 -21.24 3.50
N VAL A 223 -12.16 -21.98 3.82
CA VAL A 223 -12.60 -23.15 3.05
C VAL A 223 -13.98 -22.86 2.46
N PHE A 224 -14.05 -22.91 1.14
CA PHE A 224 -15.27 -22.73 0.36
C PHE A 224 -15.84 -24.10 0.00
N THR A 225 -17.11 -24.32 0.33
CA THR A 225 -17.85 -25.56 0.03
C THR A 225 -19.20 -25.19 -0.54
N ASN A 226 -19.34 -25.24 -1.86
CA ASN A 226 -20.53 -24.80 -2.60
C ASN A 226 -21.05 -23.43 -2.14
N ALA A 227 -20.14 -22.49 -1.85
CA ALA A 227 -20.49 -21.15 -1.41
C ALA A 227 -21.10 -20.35 -2.58
N PRO A 228 -22.35 -19.85 -2.45
CA PRO A 228 -22.98 -19.08 -3.52
C PRO A 228 -22.25 -17.75 -3.76
N ALA A 229 -22.15 -17.37 -5.05
CA ALA A 229 -21.53 -16.08 -5.42
C ALA A 229 -22.10 -15.55 -6.71
N ARG A 230 -21.99 -14.24 -6.91
CA ARG A 230 -22.47 -13.52 -8.09
C ARG A 230 -21.28 -13.01 -8.92
N LEU A 231 -21.38 -13.10 -10.24
CA LEU A 231 -20.33 -12.64 -11.14
C LEU A 231 -20.24 -11.11 -11.15
N VAL A 232 -19.04 -10.57 -10.95
CA VAL A 232 -18.75 -9.14 -11.06
C VAL A 232 -18.17 -8.84 -12.44
N GLY A 233 -18.92 -8.06 -13.23
CA GLY A 233 -18.54 -7.73 -14.60
C GLY A 233 -18.54 -8.94 -15.55
N ASP A 234 -17.55 -9.01 -16.44
CA ASP A 234 -17.42 -10.04 -17.46
C ASP A 234 -16.57 -11.22 -16.99
N ARG A 235 -16.93 -12.45 -17.42
CA ARG A 235 -16.08 -13.64 -17.23
C ARG A 235 -14.70 -13.44 -17.85
N LYS A 236 -13.69 -14.10 -17.30
CA LYS A 236 -12.29 -14.08 -17.77
C LYS A 236 -11.54 -12.75 -17.55
N MET A 237 -12.22 -11.72 -17.05
CA MET A 237 -11.63 -10.41 -16.82
C MET A 237 -11.18 -10.20 -15.36
N GLY A 238 -11.37 -11.22 -14.51
CA GLY A 238 -11.12 -11.13 -13.06
C GLY A 238 -9.74 -10.61 -12.72
N LEU A 239 -8.68 -11.29 -13.16
CA LEU A 239 -7.31 -10.85 -12.88
C LEU A 239 -6.85 -9.71 -13.79
N ILE A 240 -7.10 -9.84 -15.09
CA ILE A 240 -6.55 -8.93 -16.11
C ILE A 240 -7.05 -7.50 -15.96
N LYS A 241 -8.28 -7.30 -15.48
CA LYS A 241 -8.91 -5.98 -15.37
C LYS A 241 -9.27 -5.65 -13.92
N TYR A 242 -10.08 -6.47 -13.26
CA TYR A 242 -10.72 -6.10 -11.99
C TYR A 242 -9.75 -6.16 -10.81
N VAL A 243 -8.96 -7.24 -10.70
CA VAL A 243 -7.93 -7.34 -9.65
C VAL A 243 -6.84 -6.30 -9.86
N MET A 244 -6.45 -5.98 -11.10
CA MET A 244 -5.44 -4.95 -11.35
C MET A 244 -5.91 -3.56 -10.90
N SER A 245 -7.20 -3.21 -11.12
CA SER A 245 -7.78 -1.96 -10.59
C SER A 245 -7.83 -1.96 -9.06
N LEU A 246 -8.34 -3.05 -8.47
CA LEU A 246 -8.40 -3.27 -7.02
C LEU A 246 -7.02 -3.17 -6.36
N MET A 247 -6.00 -3.80 -6.93
CA MET A 247 -4.62 -3.77 -6.43
C MET A 247 -3.98 -2.38 -6.49
N ASN A 248 -4.31 -1.56 -7.49
CA ASN A 248 -3.82 -0.19 -7.56
C ASN A 248 -4.43 0.67 -6.44
N ALA A 249 -5.72 0.51 -6.15
CA ALA A 249 -6.38 1.15 -5.02
C ALA A 249 -5.79 0.67 -3.68
N ALA A 250 -5.66 -0.65 -3.49
CA ALA A 250 -5.07 -1.24 -2.29
C ALA A 250 -3.63 -0.76 -2.04
N ARG A 251 -2.79 -0.63 -3.08
CA ARG A 251 -1.42 -0.09 -2.96
C ARG A 251 -1.41 1.36 -2.44
N LEU A 252 -2.37 2.17 -2.87
CA LEU A 252 -2.52 3.54 -2.37
C LEU A 252 -2.94 3.53 -0.89
N GLY A 253 -3.87 2.63 -0.50
CA GLY A 253 -4.27 2.38 0.89
C GLY A 253 -3.07 1.99 1.76
N ILE A 254 -2.23 1.02 1.31
CA ILE A 254 -1.00 0.65 2.03
C ILE A 254 0.00 1.81 2.10
N GLY A 255 0.03 2.67 1.08
CA GLY A 255 0.77 3.93 1.13
C GLY A 255 0.34 4.80 2.29
N ALA A 256 -0.97 5.02 2.46
CA ALA A 256 -1.55 5.79 3.55
C ALA A 256 -1.31 5.13 4.92
N GLN A 257 -1.52 3.82 5.02
CA GLN A 257 -1.25 3.03 6.23
C GLN A 257 0.22 3.15 6.67
N SER A 258 1.14 3.05 5.72
CA SER A 258 2.57 3.20 5.99
C SER A 258 2.93 4.61 6.47
N VAL A 259 2.33 5.67 5.89
CA VAL A 259 2.53 7.05 6.34
C VAL A 259 1.96 7.25 7.75
N GLY A 260 0.79 6.67 8.06
CA GLY A 260 0.23 6.66 9.41
C GLY A 260 1.16 6.03 10.45
N LEU A 261 1.77 4.88 10.12
CA LEU A 261 2.79 4.24 10.96
C LEU A 261 4.05 5.10 11.12
N CYS A 262 4.52 5.76 10.04
CA CYS A 262 5.64 6.71 10.12
C CYS A 262 5.32 7.85 11.10
N GLU A 263 4.12 8.41 11.03
CA GLU A 263 3.66 9.46 11.93
C GLU A 263 3.62 8.99 13.39
N ALA A 264 3.05 7.80 13.65
CA ALA A 264 3.01 7.21 14.99
C ALA A 264 4.43 7.02 15.55
N ALA A 265 5.32 6.38 14.80
CA ALA A 265 6.70 6.13 15.21
C ALA A 265 7.47 7.42 15.48
N TYR A 266 7.32 8.43 14.61
CA TYR A 266 7.97 9.73 14.79
C TYR A 266 7.48 10.45 16.03
N ARG A 267 6.17 10.49 16.31
CA ARG A 267 5.62 11.16 17.49
C ARG A 267 6.09 10.52 18.79
N GLU A 268 6.07 9.20 18.87
CA GLU A 268 6.57 8.47 20.04
C GLU A 268 8.06 8.74 20.28
N ALA A 269 8.88 8.66 19.22
CA ALA A 269 10.31 8.96 19.31
C ALA A 269 10.58 10.42 19.75
N LEU A 270 9.85 11.38 19.18
CA LEU A 270 9.99 12.79 19.49
C LEU A 270 9.61 13.08 20.95
N LYS A 271 8.47 12.55 21.40
CA LYS A 271 7.99 12.69 22.78
C LYS A 271 9.03 12.15 23.77
N TYR A 272 9.45 10.90 23.57
CA TYR A 272 10.43 10.25 24.44
C TYR A 272 11.75 11.01 24.47
N ALA A 273 12.25 11.49 23.34
CA ALA A 273 13.50 12.24 23.26
C ALA A 273 13.47 13.58 23.99
N HIS A 274 12.28 14.20 24.13
CA HIS A 274 12.09 15.40 24.95
C HIS A 274 12.04 15.11 26.45
N GLU A 275 11.43 14.00 26.85
CA GLU A 275 11.17 13.65 28.25
C GLU A 275 12.35 12.94 28.89
N ARG A 276 13.07 12.10 28.12
CA ARG A 276 14.18 11.29 28.63
C ARG A 276 15.45 12.10 28.82
N GLU A 277 15.96 12.12 30.03
CA GLU A 277 17.23 12.76 30.34
C GLU A 277 18.37 11.74 30.54
N GLN A 278 19.52 12.05 29.97
CA GLN A 278 20.79 11.37 30.19
C GLN A 278 21.93 12.40 30.19
N PHE A 279 22.96 12.17 31.02
CA PHE A 279 24.10 13.08 31.15
C PHE A 279 23.67 14.52 31.44
N GLY A 280 22.61 14.69 32.25
CA GLY A 280 22.14 15.98 32.75
C GLY A 280 21.37 16.84 31.73
N LYS A 281 20.87 16.22 30.64
CA LYS A 281 20.04 16.93 29.64
C LYS A 281 19.09 15.98 28.88
N PRO A 282 17.96 16.49 28.35
CA PRO A 282 17.11 15.71 27.46
C PRO A 282 17.90 15.16 26.28
N ILE A 283 17.60 13.88 25.89
CA ILE A 283 18.38 13.20 24.85
C ILE A 283 18.24 13.85 23.48
N ILE A 284 17.16 14.59 23.21
CA ILE A 284 17.00 15.36 21.98
C ILE A 284 18.12 16.38 21.75
N ARG A 285 18.82 16.80 22.80
CA ARG A 285 19.96 17.74 22.72
C ARG A 285 21.27 17.08 22.29
N PHE A 286 21.30 15.77 22.08
CA PHE A 286 22.46 15.09 21.50
C PHE A 286 22.36 15.15 19.96
N ALA A 287 23.46 15.52 19.30
CA ALA A 287 23.49 15.71 17.85
C ALA A 287 23.01 14.48 17.08
N ALA A 288 23.42 13.27 17.49
CA ALA A 288 22.99 12.02 16.86
C ALA A 288 21.46 11.80 16.96
N ILE A 289 20.83 12.10 18.11
CA ILE A 289 19.38 11.97 18.29
C ILE A 289 18.64 13.04 17.48
N SER A 290 19.14 14.29 17.48
CA SER A 290 18.57 15.37 16.66
C SER A 290 18.63 15.05 15.15
N GLU A 291 19.72 14.43 14.70
CA GLU A 291 19.89 13.98 13.32
C GLU A 291 18.89 12.88 12.98
N MET A 292 18.77 11.84 13.81
CA MET A 292 17.79 10.76 13.61
C MET A 292 16.37 11.30 13.49
N LEU A 293 15.92 12.12 14.44
CA LEU A 293 14.58 12.72 14.43
C LEU A 293 14.35 13.62 13.22
N SER A 294 15.37 14.38 12.80
CA SER A 294 15.27 15.23 11.62
C SER A 294 15.15 14.42 10.33
N ASN A 295 15.87 13.31 10.22
CA ASN A 295 15.78 12.37 9.10
C ASN A 295 14.43 11.65 9.10
N MET A 296 13.93 11.23 10.26
CA MET A 296 12.58 10.64 10.38
C MET A 296 11.52 11.63 9.89
N LYS A 297 11.58 12.91 10.34
CA LYS A 297 10.63 13.93 9.91
C LYS A 297 10.69 14.20 8.40
N ALA A 298 11.88 14.31 7.83
CA ALA A 298 12.04 14.54 6.39
C ALA A 298 11.50 13.38 5.54
N LYS A 299 11.75 12.12 5.95
CA LYS A 299 11.18 10.93 5.29
C LYS A 299 9.67 10.86 5.43
N LEU A 300 9.10 11.14 6.60
CA LEU A 300 7.66 11.20 6.84
C LEU A 300 6.99 12.24 5.95
N HIS A 301 7.50 13.47 5.94
CA HIS A 301 7.00 14.54 5.08
C HIS A 301 7.11 14.17 3.59
N GLY A 302 8.23 13.55 3.19
CA GLY A 302 8.44 13.10 1.82
C GLY A 302 7.48 11.99 1.40
N ALA A 303 7.25 10.98 2.24
CA ALA A 303 6.30 9.91 1.98
C ALA A 303 4.86 10.46 1.87
N ARG A 304 4.48 11.37 2.76
CA ARG A 304 3.16 12.03 2.75
C ARG A 304 2.96 12.88 1.49
N ALA A 305 3.96 13.67 1.10
CA ALA A 305 3.91 14.47 -0.11
C ALA A 305 3.75 13.60 -1.37
N LEU A 306 4.50 12.48 -1.45
CA LEU A 306 4.39 11.51 -2.54
C LEU A 306 3.01 10.83 -2.56
N LEU A 307 2.48 10.45 -1.40
CA LEU A 307 1.16 9.85 -1.25
C LEU A 307 0.06 10.77 -1.80
N TYR A 308 0.04 12.03 -1.38
CA TYR A 308 -1.02 12.96 -1.77
C TYR A 308 -0.90 13.40 -3.24
N GLU A 309 0.30 13.56 -3.76
CA GLU A 309 0.50 13.83 -5.19
C GLU A 309 0.03 12.66 -6.05
N THR A 310 0.35 11.42 -5.65
CA THR A 310 -0.12 10.21 -6.32
C THR A 310 -1.63 10.10 -6.27
N THR A 311 -2.24 10.35 -5.10
CA THR A 311 -3.70 10.37 -4.93
C THR A 311 -4.36 11.36 -5.86
N ARG A 312 -3.78 12.56 -6.02
CA ARG A 312 -4.23 13.58 -6.96
C ARG A 312 -4.23 13.07 -8.41
N PHE A 313 -3.19 12.36 -8.83
CA PHE A 313 -3.13 11.78 -10.18
C PHE A 313 -4.20 10.71 -10.40
N VAL A 314 -4.37 9.82 -9.42
CA VAL A 314 -5.40 8.78 -9.47
C VAL A 314 -6.80 9.40 -9.50
N GLU A 315 -7.07 10.41 -8.68
CA GLU A 315 -8.37 11.08 -8.61
C GLU A 315 -8.71 11.79 -9.93
N ILE A 316 -7.78 12.51 -10.53
CA ILE A 316 -7.99 13.16 -11.83
C ILE A 316 -8.28 12.12 -12.92
N TYR A 317 -7.50 11.02 -12.97
CA TYR A 317 -7.75 9.93 -13.90
C TYR A 317 -9.15 9.32 -13.73
N LYS A 318 -9.56 9.02 -12.48
CA LYS A 318 -10.91 8.51 -12.17
C LYS A 318 -12.01 9.47 -12.58
N GLN A 319 -11.81 10.78 -12.42
CA GLN A 319 -12.76 11.80 -12.86
C GLN A 319 -12.98 11.74 -14.39
N TYR A 320 -11.91 11.68 -15.19
CA TYR A 320 -12.02 11.52 -16.64
C TYR A 320 -12.68 10.20 -17.04
N THR A 321 -12.37 9.11 -16.34
CA THR A 321 -13.03 7.82 -16.56
C THR A 321 -14.54 7.93 -16.32
N HIS A 322 -14.95 8.59 -15.23
CA HIS A 322 -16.36 8.79 -14.90
C HIS A 322 -17.06 9.64 -15.98
N ILE A 323 -16.46 10.77 -16.41
CA ILE A 323 -17.00 11.61 -17.48
C ILE A 323 -17.15 10.81 -18.77
N SER A 324 -16.20 9.90 -19.07
CA SER A 324 -16.24 9.07 -20.28
C SER A 324 -17.44 8.09 -20.33
N HIS A 325 -18.00 7.73 -19.18
CA HIS A 325 -19.21 6.94 -19.07
C HIS A 325 -20.49 7.77 -19.29
N GLU A 326 -20.45 9.08 -19.04
CA GLU A 326 -21.59 9.97 -19.21
C GLU A 326 -21.67 10.55 -20.64
N ARG A 327 -20.49 10.85 -21.24
CA ARG A 327 -20.37 11.41 -22.60
C ARG A 327 -19.01 11.08 -23.22
N PRO A 328 -18.87 11.14 -24.55
CA PRO A 328 -17.56 11.08 -25.21
C PRO A 328 -16.65 12.23 -24.73
N LEU A 329 -15.39 11.90 -24.48
CA LEU A 329 -14.38 12.88 -24.11
C LEU A 329 -13.93 13.69 -25.34
N GLU A 330 -13.62 14.98 -25.15
CA GLU A 330 -12.95 15.84 -26.11
C GLU A 330 -11.50 15.38 -26.37
N ALA A 331 -10.87 15.86 -27.44
CA ALA A 331 -9.52 15.43 -27.80
C ALA A 331 -8.48 15.74 -26.69
N GLU A 332 -8.57 16.91 -26.10
CA GLU A 332 -7.71 17.36 -25.00
C GLU A 332 -7.96 16.53 -23.73
N GLU A 333 -9.23 16.31 -23.37
CA GLU A 333 -9.61 15.48 -22.22
C GLU A 333 -9.08 14.04 -22.35
N ARG A 334 -9.12 13.45 -23.58
CA ARG A 334 -8.54 12.13 -23.83
C ARG A 334 -7.02 12.11 -23.65
N GLN A 335 -6.33 13.19 -24.04
CA GLN A 335 -4.88 13.31 -23.85
C GLN A 335 -4.54 13.43 -22.36
N GLU A 336 -5.26 14.26 -21.62
CA GLU A 336 -5.09 14.41 -20.18
C GLU A 336 -5.41 13.11 -19.43
N MET A 337 -6.51 12.44 -19.75
CA MET A 337 -6.84 11.13 -19.18
C MET A 337 -5.69 10.14 -19.36
N LYS A 338 -5.14 10.03 -20.58
CA LYS A 338 -4.00 9.13 -20.85
C LYS A 338 -2.74 9.54 -20.08
N PHE A 339 -2.50 10.83 -19.95
CA PHE A 339 -1.36 11.35 -19.19
C PHE A 339 -1.48 11.01 -17.70
N TYR A 340 -2.63 11.32 -17.07
CA TYR A 340 -2.84 11.02 -15.65
C TYR A 340 -2.94 9.52 -15.37
N ASN A 341 -3.42 8.71 -16.32
CA ASN A 341 -3.36 7.26 -16.18
C ASN A 341 -1.91 6.75 -16.12
N ARG A 342 -1.01 7.25 -17.00
CA ARG A 342 0.41 6.86 -16.95
C ARG A 342 1.09 7.29 -15.65
N LEU A 343 0.73 8.49 -15.13
CA LEU A 343 1.22 8.95 -13.83
C LEU A 343 0.70 8.07 -12.70
N ALA A 344 -0.60 7.78 -12.65
CA ALA A 344 -1.19 6.89 -11.65
C ALA A 344 -0.51 5.51 -11.65
N ASP A 345 -0.33 4.90 -12.82
CA ASP A 345 0.31 3.58 -12.98
C ASP A 345 1.78 3.57 -12.49
N GLY A 346 2.53 4.65 -12.72
CA GLY A 346 3.91 4.74 -12.29
C GLY A 346 4.08 5.13 -10.82
N PHE A 347 3.29 6.09 -10.35
CA PHE A 347 3.43 6.66 -9.01
C PHE A 347 2.81 5.77 -7.92
N THR A 348 1.76 5.01 -8.20
CA THR A 348 1.14 4.11 -7.20
C THR A 348 2.13 3.07 -6.67
N PRO A 349 2.87 2.30 -7.50
CA PRO A 349 3.90 1.41 -6.97
C PRO A 349 5.05 2.17 -6.29
N LEU A 350 5.41 3.38 -6.76
CA LEU A 350 6.44 4.22 -6.15
C LEU A 350 6.05 4.65 -4.73
N VAL A 351 4.80 5.07 -4.52
CA VAL A 351 4.26 5.39 -3.19
C VAL A 351 4.36 4.19 -2.27
N LYS A 352 3.86 3.04 -2.70
CA LYS A 352 3.85 1.83 -1.88
C LYS A 352 5.28 1.40 -1.53
N LEU A 353 6.23 1.50 -2.46
CA LEU A 353 7.64 1.21 -2.23
C LEU A 353 8.22 2.12 -1.14
N PHE A 354 8.20 3.44 -1.37
CA PHE A 354 8.86 4.40 -0.48
C PHE A 354 8.23 4.47 0.91
N SER A 355 6.89 4.56 0.98
CA SER A 355 6.21 4.69 2.26
C SER A 355 6.38 3.44 3.14
N SER A 356 6.31 2.23 2.55
CA SER A 356 6.47 0.99 3.31
C SER A 356 7.90 0.74 3.79
N GLU A 357 8.92 1.09 2.99
CA GLU A 357 10.31 1.04 3.42
C GLU A 357 10.56 2.07 4.54
N TYR A 358 9.99 3.28 4.43
CA TYR A 358 10.12 4.29 5.48
C TYR A 358 9.38 3.93 6.75
N ALA A 359 8.21 3.28 6.68
CA ALA A 359 7.52 2.78 7.87
C ALA A 359 8.42 1.83 8.67
N ASN A 360 9.10 0.90 7.99
CA ASN A 360 10.06 0.00 8.63
C ASN A 360 11.26 0.74 9.24
N GLN A 361 11.84 1.71 8.50
CA GLN A 361 12.99 2.49 8.98
C GLN A 361 12.63 3.37 10.19
N LEU A 362 11.49 4.08 10.14
CA LEU A 362 11.08 4.98 11.21
C LEU A 362 10.67 4.20 12.46
N ALA A 363 10.02 3.05 12.32
CA ALA A 363 9.69 2.19 13.45
C ALA A 363 10.96 1.61 14.11
N TYR A 364 11.96 1.23 13.31
CA TYR A 364 13.28 0.84 13.80
C TYR A 364 13.96 1.99 14.56
N ASP A 365 14.01 3.19 13.96
CA ASP A 365 14.63 4.37 14.57
C ASP A 365 13.91 4.79 15.87
N ALA A 366 12.59 4.62 15.95
CA ALA A 366 11.82 4.89 17.16
C ALA A 366 12.26 3.98 18.33
N ILE A 367 12.42 2.67 18.10
CA ILE A 367 12.97 1.75 19.10
C ILE A 367 14.38 2.17 19.49
N GLN A 368 15.22 2.52 18.52
CA GLN A 368 16.61 2.91 18.75
C GLN A 368 16.72 4.16 19.63
N ILE A 369 15.86 5.16 19.41
CA ILE A 369 15.80 6.40 20.23
C ILE A 369 15.33 6.10 21.65
N HIS A 370 14.40 5.16 21.84
CA HIS A 370 13.94 4.72 23.15
C HIS A 370 14.99 3.85 23.89
N GLY A 371 15.95 3.27 23.16
CA GLY A 371 16.90 2.32 23.72
C GLY A 371 16.21 1.08 24.30
N GLY A 372 16.66 0.61 25.47
CA GLY A 372 16.07 -0.56 26.13
C GLY A 372 14.58 -0.44 26.41
N SER A 373 14.08 0.76 26.67
CA SER A 373 12.64 1.02 26.87
C SER A 373 11.81 0.73 25.62
N GLY A 374 12.33 1.03 24.42
CA GLY A 374 11.64 0.78 23.16
C GLY A 374 11.51 -0.70 22.80
N PHE A 375 12.32 -1.56 23.42
CA PHE A 375 12.23 -3.02 23.26
C PHE A 375 11.21 -3.67 24.20
N MET A 376 10.76 -2.94 25.22
CA MET A 376 9.76 -3.40 26.19
C MET A 376 8.35 -3.06 25.73
N LYS A 377 7.37 -3.88 26.13
CA LYS A 377 5.94 -3.68 25.79
C LYS A 377 5.27 -2.54 26.55
N ASP A 378 5.99 -1.89 27.45
CA ASP A 378 5.53 -0.69 28.18
C ASP A 378 5.40 0.54 27.27
N TYR A 379 5.98 0.48 26.07
CA TYR A 379 5.96 1.53 25.05
C TYR A 379 5.44 0.99 23.72
N PRO A 380 4.73 1.80 22.93
CA PRO A 380 4.11 1.32 21.70
C PRO A 380 5.11 1.03 20.55
N CYS A 381 6.38 1.39 20.68
CA CYS A 381 7.39 1.28 19.62
C CYS A 381 7.62 -0.15 19.15
N GLU A 382 7.60 -1.14 20.05
CA GLU A 382 7.77 -2.55 19.69
C GLU A 382 6.61 -3.05 18.83
N ARG A 383 5.36 -2.63 19.14
CA ARG A 383 4.16 -2.94 18.35
C ARG A 383 4.24 -2.27 16.98
N LEU A 384 4.57 -0.98 16.93
CA LEU A 384 4.72 -0.23 15.67
C LEU A 384 5.77 -0.87 14.76
N TYR A 385 6.88 -1.38 15.32
CA TYR A 385 7.91 -2.08 14.55
C TYR A 385 7.42 -3.41 13.99
N ARG A 386 6.69 -4.20 14.79
CA ARG A 386 6.08 -5.45 14.34
C ARG A 386 5.02 -5.21 13.26
N ASP A 387 4.20 -4.19 13.41
CA ASP A 387 3.16 -3.81 12.46
C ASP A 387 3.75 -3.28 11.14
N ALA A 388 4.83 -2.51 11.20
CA ALA A 388 5.48 -1.96 10.02
C ALA A 388 6.08 -3.03 9.10
N ARG A 389 6.46 -4.20 9.65
CA ARG A 389 7.19 -5.20 8.86
C ARG A 389 6.39 -5.76 7.68
N ILE A 390 5.08 -5.86 7.80
CA ILE A 390 4.24 -6.39 6.72
C ILE A 390 4.06 -5.41 5.56
N MET A 391 4.23 -4.10 5.79
CA MET A 391 3.93 -3.05 4.82
C MET A 391 4.68 -3.21 3.50
N ASN A 392 5.90 -3.73 3.52
CA ASN A 392 6.70 -3.96 2.31
C ASN A 392 6.61 -5.40 1.77
N ILE A 393 5.66 -6.20 2.26
CA ILE A 393 5.44 -7.60 1.84
C ILE A 393 4.10 -7.75 1.12
N TYR A 394 2.96 -7.48 1.81
CA TYR A 394 1.64 -7.73 1.26
C TYR A 394 1.23 -6.69 0.20
N GLU A 395 0.17 -6.97 -0.55
CA GLU A 395 -0.27 -6.16 -1.72
C GLU A 395 0.86 -5.95 -2.75
N GLY A 396 1.71 -6.98 -2.88
CA GLY A 396 2.91 -6.99 -3.70
C GLY A 396 4.14 -6.49 -2.94
N THR A 397 5.17 -7.34 -2.88
CA THR A 397 6.44 -7.00 -2.21
C THR A 397 7.11 -5.77 -2.80
N SER A 398 8.11 -5.20 -2.10
CA SER A 398 8.93 -4.11 -2.64
C SER A 398 9.50 -4.43 -4.01
N GLN A 399 9.91 -5.69 -4.26
CA GLN A 399 10.39 -6.14 -5.57
C GLN A 399 9.31 -6.04 -6.65
N LEU A 400 8.05 -6.44 -6.34
CA LEU A 400 6.94 -6.31 -7.28
C LEU A 400 6.57 -4.85 -7.57
N GLN A 401 6.74 -3.94 -6.60
CA GLN A 401 6.58 -2.51 -6.85
C GLN A 401 7.65 -1.99 -7.82
N VAL A 402 8.89 -2.45 -7.69
CA VAL A 402 9.97 -2.12 -8.63
C VAL A 402 9.64 -2.64 -10.03
N VAL A 403 9.19 -3.90 -10.15
CA VAL A 403 8.78 -4.49 -11.45
C VAL A 403 7.62 -3.70 -12.08
N ALA A 404 6.68 -3.21 -11.28
CA ALA A 404 5.60 -2.37 -11.79
C ALA A 404 6.08 -0.98 -12.22
N ALA A 405 6.96 -0.34 -11.43
CA ALA A 405 7.42 1.04 -11.62
C ALA A 405 8.48 1.19 -12.71
N ILE A 406 9.29 0.15 -13.01
CA ILE A 406 10.39 0.26 -13.99
C ILE A 406 9.93 0.69 -15.38
N ASN A 407 8.69 0.35 -15.76
CA ASN A 407 8.11 0.81 -17.01
C ASN A 407 7.94 2.34 -17.05
N ALA A 408 7.68 2.99 -15.92
CA ALA A 408 7.60 4.46 -15.85
C ALA A 408 8.98 5.14 -16.00
N VAL A 409 10.06 4.43 -15.63
CA VAL A 409 11.45 4.86 -15.92
C VAL A 409 11.72 4.75 -17.43
N THR A 410 11.60 3.55 -17.98
CA THR A 410 12.02 3.24 -19.36
C THR A 410 11.14 3.91 -20.43
N LYS A 411 9.85 4.15 -20.14
CA LYS A 411 8.95 4.92 -21.01
C LYS A 411 9.05 6.43 -20.82
N GLY A 412 9.94 6.91 -19.93
CA GLY A 412 10.18 8.32 -19.68
C GLY A 412 9.09 9.04 -18.86
N THR A 413 8.09 8.31 -18.30
CA THR A 413 6.98 8.93 -17.54
C THR A 413 7.49 9.70 -16.32
N PHE A 414 8.41 9.11 -15.54
CA PHE A 414 9.00 9.82 -14.41
C PHE A 414 9.85 11.01 -14.85
N LEU A 415 10.67 10.86 -15.89
CA LEU A 415 11.50 11.96 -16.38
C LEU A 415 10.63 13.11 -16.90
N GLU A 416 9.55 12.84 -17.65
CA GLU A 416 8.60 13.85 -18.11
C GLU A 416 8.00 14.63 -16.92
N GLN A 417 7.60 13.92 -15.85
CA GLN A 417 7.04 14.56 -14.66
C GLN A 417 8.09 15.33 -13.86
N ILE A 418 9.31 14.82 -13.73
CA ILE A 418 10.44 15.55 -13.10
C ILE A 418 10.70 16.86 -13.84
N ARG A 419 10.75 16.85 -15.18
CA ARG A 419 10.93 18.06 -15.97
C ARG A 419 9.80 19.08 -15.79
N ARG A 420 8.57 18.62 -15.55
CA ARG A 420 7.46 19.52 -15.19
C ARG A 420 7.69 20.16 -13.83
N TYR A 421 8.14 19.40 -12.82
CA TYR A 421 8.52 19.96 -11.53
C TYR A 421 9.68 20.96 -11.66
N GLU A 422 10.70 20.68 -12.48
CA GLU A 422 11.81 21.60 -12.74
C GLU A 422 11.36 22.95 -13.32
N ALA A 423 10.27 22.98 -14.06
CA ALA A 423 9.72 24.18 -14.69
C ALA A 423 8.83 25.02 -13.74
N GLU A 424 8.50 24.51 -12.54
CA GLU A 424 7.71 25.24 -11.56
C GLU A 424 8.53 26.37 -10.89
N THR A 425 7.82 27.34 -10.31
CA THR A 425 8.44 28.41 -9.51
C THR A 425 8.50 27.98 -8.05
N TYR A 426 9.65 28.11 -7.45
CA TYR A 426 9.91 27.72 -6.05
C TYR A 426 10.31 28.92 -5.19
N ALA A 427 10.00 28.86 -3.90
CA ALA A 427 10.39 29.87 -2.93
C ALA A 427 11.92 30.00 -2.81
N GLU A 428 12.39 31.19 -2.49
CA GLU A 428 13.83 31.52 -2.42
C GLU A 428 14.63 30.56 -1.52
N PRO A 429 14.17 30.18 -0.30
CA PRO A 429 14.94 29.30 0.59
C PRO A 429 15.21 27.89 0.06
N VAL A 430 14.46 27.42 -0.95
CA VAL A 430 14.63 26.09 -1.55
C VAL A 430 15.27 26.10 -2.94
N GLN A 431 15.66 27.27 -3.47
CA GLN A 431 16.36 27.35 -4.75
C GLN A 431 17.65 26.52 -4.80
N PRO A 432 18.48 26.43 -3.74
CA PRO A 432 19.65 25.55 -3.74
C PRO A 432 19.27 24.07 -3.85
N VAL A 433 18.13 23.64 -3.26
CA VAL A 433 17.59 22.28 -3.40
C VAL A 433 17.22 22.01 -4.86
N VAL A 434 16.47 22.91 -5.49
CA VAL A 434 16.05 22.77 -6.90
C VAL A 434 17.26 22.72 -7.84
N ALA A 435 18.27 23.56 -7.61
CA ALA A 435 19.51 23.53 -8.41
C ALA A 435 20.21 22.15 -8.30
N LYS A 436 20.33 21.60 -7.08
CA LYS A 436 20.91 20.28 -6.85
C LYS A 436 20.08 19.18 -7.54
N LEU A 437 18.76 19.24 -7.47
CA LEU A 437 17.90 18.24 -8.09
C LEU A 437 18.06 18.19 -9.62
N ARG A 438 18.29 19.32 -10.27
CA ARG A 438 18.61 19.35 -11.71
C ARG A 438 19.89 18.57 -12.02
N GLU A 439 20.94 18.70 -11.21
CA GLU A 439 22.18 17.92 -11.36
C GLU A 439 21.91 16.41 -11.18
N LEU A 440 21.10 16.05 -10.17
CA LEU A 440 20.76 14.67 -9.89
C LEU A 440 19.88 14.05 -11.00
N THR A 441 19.02 14.85 -11.63
CA THR A 441 18.21 14.43 -12.78
C THR A 441 19.12 14.05 -13.96
N GLU A 442 20.19 14.81 -14.22
CA GLU A 442 21.14 14.44 -15.29
C GLU A 442 21.87 13.11 -15.01
N ARG A 443 22.20 12.84 -13.75
CA ARG A 443 22.74 11.51 -13.36
C ARG A 443 21.73 10.39 -13.60
N PHE A 444 20.47 10.61 -13.28
CA PHE A 444 19.39 9.64 -13.55
C PHE A 444 19.26 9.37 -15.05
N VAL A 445 19.33 10.39 -15.91
CA VAL A 445 19.31 10.24 -17.37
C VAL A 445 20.48 9.39 -17.85
N GLN A 446 21.71 9.65 -17.34
CA GLN A 446 22.91 8.85 -17.68
C GLN A 446 22.76 7.38 -17.24
N MET A 447 22.26 7.14 -16.02
CA MET A 447 22.04 5.78 -15.51
C MET A 447 21.05 5.02 -16.39
N ASN A 448 19.93 5.64 -16.75
CA ASN A 448 18.92 5.00 -17.59
C ASN A 448 19.47 4.68 -18.98
N ALA A 449 20.18 5.62 -19.62
CA ALA A 449 20.79 5.42 -20.92
C ALA A 449 21.79 4.25 -20.92
N ARG A 450 22.64 4.15 -19.88
CA ARG A 450 23.59 3.03 -19.75
C ARG A 450 22.89 1.67 -19.58
N VAL A 451 21.83 1.64 -18.76
CA VAL A 451 21.06 0.38 -18.58
C VAL A 451 20.38 -0.03 -19.87
N GLU A 452 19.78 0.90 -20.61
CA GLU A 452 19.16 0.62 -21.91
C GLU A 452 20.15 0.12 -22.96
N GLU A 453 21.38 0.64 -22.94
CA GLU A 453 22.47 0.19 -23.84
C GLU A 453 22.90 -1.23 -23.50
N LEU A 454 23.20 -1.52 -22.21
CA LEU A 454 23.73 -2.79 -21.76
C LEU A 454 22.66 -3.90 -21.74
N ASP A 455 21.40 -3.59 -21.55
CA ASP A 455 20.31 -4.57 -21.62
C ASP A 455 20.13 -5.17 -23.04
N LYS A 456 20.56 -4.44 -24.08
CA LYS A 456 20.60 -4.95 -25.46
C LYS A 456 21.72 -5.99 -25.65
N VAL A 457 22.80 -5.88 -24.87
CA VAL A 457 23.94 -6.79 -24.90
C VAL A 457 23.70 -8.00 -24.02
N GLN A 458 23.19 -7.77 -22.82
CA GLN A 458 22.89 -8.80 -21.81
C GLN A 458 21.43 -8.67 -21.36
N PRO A 459 20.49 -9.43 -21.93
CA PRO A 459 19.09 -9.45 -21.47
C PRO A 459 18.98 -9.77 -19.98
N GLY A 460 18.20 -8.98 -19.26
CA GLY A 460 18.06 -9.07 -17.80
C GLY A 460 18.93 -8.08 -17.02
N TYR A 461 19.79 -7.31 -17.69
CA TYR A 461 20.58 -6.26 -17.05
C TYR A 461 19.70 -5.14 -16.49
N LYS A 462 18.62 -4.80 -17.20
CA LYS A 462 17.62 -3.85 -16.73
C LYS A 462 16.91 -4.33 -15.45
N GLU A 463 16.47 -5.58 -15.41
CA GLU A 463 15.84 -6.17 -14.24
C GLU A 463 16.78 -6.16 -13.03
N PHE A 464 18.05 -6.44 -13.23
CA PHE A 464 19.08 -6.42 -12.19
C PHE A 464 19.27 -5.01 -11.60
N HIS A 465 19.19 -3.95 -12.41
CA HIS A 465 19.35 -2.57 -11.98
C HIS A 465 18.03 -1.83 -11.71
N ALA A 466 16.88 -2.47 -11.93
CA ALA A 466 15.57 -1.83 -11.86
C ALA A 466 15.33 -1.09 -10.54
N ARG A 467 15.68 -1.70 -9.40
CA ARG A 467 15.50 -1.07 -8.08
C ARG A 467 16.28 0.23 -7.96
N ARG A 468 17.54 0.27 -8.41
CA ARG A 468 18.39 1.46 -8.37
C ARG A 468 17.81 2.61 -9.19
N LEU A 469 17.28 2.32 -10.37
CA LEU A 469 16.66 3.30 -11.24
C LEU A 469 15.35 3.85 -10.67
N VAL A 470 14.48 2.96 -10.16
CA VAL A 470 13.18 3.34 -9.57
C VAL A 470 13.39 4.17 -8.30
N GLU A 471 14.28 3.75 -7.41
CA GLU A 471 14.59 4.49 -6.19
C GLU A 471 15.25 5.85 -6.50
N THR A 472 16.12 5.91 -7.52
CA THR A 472 16.71 7.19 -7.97
C THR A 472 15.62 8.17 -8.41
N ALA A 473 14.66 7.72 -9.23
CA ALA A 473 13.54 8.58 -9.64
C ALA A 473 12.74 9.09 -8.42
N GLY A 474 12.42 8.22 -7.47
CA GLY A 474 11.71 8.60 -6.24
C GLY A 474 12.50 9.59 -5.37
N HIS A 475 13.81 9.38 -5.24
CA HIS A 475 14.69 10.30 -4.50
C HIS A 475 14.84 11.69 -5.16
N ILE A 476 14.55 11.81 -6.45
CA ILE A 476 14.47 13.10 -7.15
C ILE A 476 13.06 13.72 -6.99
N ILE A 477 12.00 12.92 -7.16
CA ILE A 477 10.61 13.39 -7.11
C ILE A 477 10.25 13.94 -5.73
N ILE A 478 10.55 13.20 -4.66
CA ILE A 478 10.15 13.56 -3.29
C ILE A 478 10.63 14.95 -2.88
N PRO A 479 11.93 15.33 -3.01
CA PRO A 479 12.36 16.67 -2.60
C PRO A 479 11.81 17.79 -3.49
N TYR A 480 11.43 17.55 -4.77
CA TYR A 480 10.65 18.52 -5.53
C TYR A 480 9.27 18.78 -4.91
N LEU A 481 8.59 17.72 -4.46
CA LEU A 481 7.30 17.85 -3.78
C LEU A 481 7.43 18.60 -2.44
N LEU A 482 8.48 18.31 -1.68
CA LEU A 482 8.78 19.04 -0.43
C LEU A 482 9.12 20.52 -0.72
N ALA A 483 9.87 20.82 -1.78
CA ALA A 483 10.21 22.17 -2.18
C ALA A 483 8.96 22.97 -2.60
N ARG A 484 7.98 22.32 -3.24
CA ARG A 484 6.68 22.92 -3.56
C ARG A 484 5.92 23.29 -2.28
N GLN A 485 5.82 22.39 -1.31
CA GLN A 485 5.16 22.64 -0.03
C GLN A 485 5.85 23.71 0.81
N ALA A 486 7.16 23.85 0.67
CA ALA A 486 7.94 24.92 1.33
C ALA A 486 7.51 26.34 0.94
N GLY A 487 6.81 26.52 -0.18
CA GLY A 487 6.19 27.78 -0.57
C GLY A 487 4.96 28.15 0.25
N GLU A 488 4.29 27.15 0.82
CA GLU A 488 3.07 27.33 1.63
C GLU A 488 3.38 27.32 3.14
N GLU A 489 4.29 26.44 3.58
CA GLU A 489 4.63 26.25 4.99
C GLU A 489 6.14 26.16 5.22
N ALA A 490 6.67 27.07 6.05
CA ALA A 490 8.12 27.23 6.29
C ALA A 490 8.81 25.96 6.86
N GLU A 491 8.09 25.08 7.55
CA GLU A 491 8.67 23.85 8.09
C GLU A 491 9.15 22.87 7.00
N TYR A 492 8.54 22.92 5.82
CA TYR A 492 8.95 22.08 4.68
C TYR A 492 10.27 22.52 4.04
N VAL A 493 10.71 23.76 4.24
CA VAL A 493 12.06 24.20 3.83
C VAL A 493 13.12 23.29 4.41
N ARG A 494 13.06 23.06 5.74
CA ARG A 494 14.01 22.18 6.44
C ARG A 494 13.90 20.73 5.97
N SER A 495 12.70 20.23 5.77
CA SER A 495 12.47 18.87 5.30
C SER A 495 13.01 18.67 3.88
N ALA A 496 12.81 19.65 2.96
CA ALA A 496 13.34 19.62 1.62
C ALA A 496 14.88 19.60 1.60
N GLN A 497 15.51 20.45 2.44
CA GLN A 497 16.97 20.52 2.55
C GLN A 497 17.58 19.22 3.08
N ILE A 498 17.00 18.64 4.15
CA ILE A 498 17.48 17.39 4.75
C ILE A 498 17.28 16.25 3.78
N TYR A 499 16.09 16.13 3.19
CA TYR A 499 15.81 15.04 2.26
C TYR A 499 16.68 15.12 0.99
N CYS A 500 16.97 16.32 0.49
CA CYS A 500 17.87 16.51 -0.65
C CYS A 500 19.28 15.98 -0.38
N LYS A 501 19.81 16.17 0.84
CA LYS A 501 21.11 15.61 1.26
C LYS A 501 21.08 14.08 1.30
N LEU A 502 20.00 13.50 1.82
CA LEU A 502 19.80 12.04 1.82
C LEU A 502 19.71 11.50 0.39
N ALA A 503 18.95 12.18 -0.48
CA ALA A 503 18.80 11.84 -1.88
C ALA A 503 20.14 11.89 -2.64
N GLU A 504 20.92 12.95 -2.45
CA GLU A 504 22.24 13.11 -3.06
C GLU A 504 23.16 11.93 -2.71
N ALA A 505 23.21 11.53 -1.43
CA ALA A 505 24.04 10.40 -0.98
C ALA A 505 23.56 9.07 -1.61
N ARG A 506 22.24 8.80 -1.60
CA ARG A 506 21.67 7.57 -2.18
C ARG A 506 21.85 7.50 -3.68
N ILE A 507 21.65 8.60 -4.38
CA ILE A 507 21.85 8.68 -5.84
C ILE A 507 23.33 8.51 -6.19
N ALA A 508 24.25 9.10 -5.41
CA ALA A 508 25.70 8.92 -5.63
C ALA A 508 26.11 7.46 -5.48
N GLU A 509 25.61 6.75 -4.45
CA GLU A 509 25.84 5.30 -4.27
C GLU A 509 25.33 4.50 -5.48
N ALA A 510 24.06 4.70 -5.86
CA ALA A 510 23.43 4.01 -6.98
C ALA A 510 24.14 4.31 -8.32
N TYR A 511 24.48 5.57 -8.55
CA TYR A 511 25.20 6.03 -9.73
C TYR A 511 26.58 5.37 -9.84
N THR A 512 27.36 5.42 -8.76
CA THR A 512 28.70 4.81 -8.74
C THR A 512 28.62 3.32 -9.00
N TYR A 513 27.72 2.61 -8.32
CA TYR A 513 27.55 1.17 -8.52
C TYR A 513 27.19 0.85 -9.98
N LEU A 514 26.16 1.52 -10.51
CA LEU A 514 25.63 1.23 -11.84
C LEU A 514 26.63 1.58 -12.95
N MET A 515 27.31 2.72 -12.84
CA MET A 515 28.25 3.18 -13.88
C MET A 515 29.52 2.33 -13.96
N HIS A 516 29.86 1.57 -12.89
CA HIS A 516 30.99 0.64 -12.85
C HIS A 516 30.57 -0.82 -12.99
N SER A 517 29.25 -1.10 -13.01
CA SER A 517 28.75 -2.46 -13.21
C SER A 517 28.87 -2.88 -14.67
N GLU A 518 29.23 -4.14 -14.87
CA GLU A 518 29.38 -4.77 -16.18
C GLU A 518 28.33 -5.88 -16.37
N PRO A 519 27.98 -6.26 -17.61
CA PRO A 519 27.02 -7.33 -17.88
C PRO A 519 27.34 -8.66 -17.18
N SER A 520 28.63 -8.98 -17.01
CA SER A 520 29.12 -10.19 -16.30
C SER A 520 28.74 -10.22 -14.81
N ASP A 521 28.46 -9.06 -14.19
CA ASP A 521 28.08 -9.01 -12.77
C ASP A 521 26.77 -9.76 -12.51
N THR A 522 25.86 -9.78 -13.47
CA THR A 522 24.60 -10.52 -13.35
C THR A 522 24.84 -12.03 -13.16
N GLU A 523 25.89 -12.57 -13.77
CA GLU A 523 26.30 -13.97 -13.64
C GLU A 523 26.90 -14.25 -12.25
N LEU A 524 27.71 -13.30 -11.74
CA LEU A 524 28.31 -13.41 -10.41
C LEU A 524 27.23 -13.60 -9.33
N PHE A 525 26.16 -12.83 -9.39
CA PHE A 525 25.07 -12.91 -8.39
C PHE A 525 24.17 -14.14 -8.56
N ARG A 526 24.12 -14.74 -9.77
CA ARG A 526 23.38 -15.99 -10.02
C ARG A 526 24.09 -17.23 -9.44
N GLN A 527 25.36 -17.14 -9.12
CA GLN A 527 26.11 -18.27 -8.54
C GLN A 527 25.54 -18.75 -7.20
N VAL A 528 24.76 -17.91 -6.50
CA VAL A 528 24.05 -18.31 -5.27
C VAL A 528 23.10 -19.51 -5.47
N GLU A 529 22.58 -19.72 -6.68
CA GLU A 529 21.77 -20.90 -7.00
C GLU A 529 22.57 -22.22 -6.86
N GLN A 530 23.85 -22.18 -7.14
CA GLN A 530 24.75 -23.34 -7.04
C GLN A 530 25.11 -23.65 -5.58
N GLU A 531 25.17 -22.64 -4.71
CA GLU A 531 25.45 -22.79 -3.28
C GLU A 531 24.36 -23.60 -2.57
N TYR A 532 23.09 -23.44 -2.98
CA TYR A 532 21.99 -24.20 -2.41
C TYR A 532 22.11 -25.70 -2.70
N LEU A 533 22.49 -26.08 -3.90
CA LEU A 533 22.72 -27.48 -4.29
C LEU A 533 23.91 -28.08 -3.49
N TYR A 534 24.97 -27.29 -3.27
CA TYR A 534 26.11 -27.72 -2.46
C TYR A 534 25.72 -27.94 -0.98
N CYS A 535 24.93 -27.04 -0.40
CA CYS A 535 24.42 -27.18 0.98
C CYS A 535 23.54 -28.43 1.13
N LEU A 536 22.69 -28.77 0.16
CA LEU A 536 21.85 -29.98 0.20
C LEU A 536 22.69 -31.26 0.14
N LEU A 537 23.74 -31.29 -0.69
CA LEU A 537 24.67 -32.43 -0.77
C LEU A 537 25.44 -32.59 0.56
N TYR A 538 25.92 -31.49 1.13
CA TYR A 538 26.63 -31.51 2.42
C TYR A 538 25.77 -32.02 3.59
N THR A 539 24.47 -31.69 3.62
CA THR A 539 23.56 -32.17 4.67
C THR A 539 23.16 -33.63 4.47
N SER A 540 23.13 -34.16 3.24
CA SER A 540 22.89 -35.59 2.98
C SER A 540 24.10 -36.43 3.40
N ASP A 541 25.33 -36.01 3.09
CA ASP A 541 26.56 -36.71 3.48
C ASP A 541 26.76 -36.72 5.01
N ALA A 542 26.41 -35.62 5.70
CA ALA A 542 26.48 -35.54 7.15
C ALA A 542 25.44 -36.44 7.87
N ALA A 543 24.33 -36.77 7.21
CA ALA A 543 23.34 -37.70 7.74
C ALA A 543 23.77 -39.16 7.60
N ASP A 544 24.53 -39.49 6.55
CA ASP A 544 25.08 -40.84 6.31
C ASP A 544 26.27 -41.18 7.22
N ASP A 545 27.04 -40.17 7.67
CA ASP A 545 28.12 -40.34 8.66
C ASP A 545 27.65 -40.51 10.11
N LEU A 546 26.37 -40.31 10.39
CA LEU A 546 25.74 -40.45 11.73
C LEU A 546 24.91 -41.75 11.88
N THR A 547 24.85 -42.58 10.85
CA THR A 547 24.21 -43.91 10.89
C THR A 547 25.24 -45.04 10.80
#